data_69426d10b3dc9c4860be993274ecd96e
#
_entry.id   69426d10b3dc9c4860be993274ecd96e
#
_cell.length_a   1.000
_cell.length_b   1.000
_cell.length_c   1.000
_cell.angle_alpha   90.00
_cell.angle_beta   90.00
_cell.angle_gamma   90.00
#
_symmetry.space_group_name_H-M   'P 1'
#
loop_
_entity.id
_entity.type
_entity.pdbx_description
1 polymer ?
#
loop_
_entity_poly.entity_id
_entity_poly.type
_entity_poly.pdbx_seq_one_letter_code
_entity_poly.pdbx_strand_id
1 'polypeptide(L)'
;MASRKTTRADLFKDLDKYMLTTENVIRISNIKSTFTFDKKLLNKSTTITSKKEPIKRSTIFYPKQHDLLFWCFYIIYKGDEWYQQNINHIFRTEKDMKIRTIEILAEKKDLMKTNKLKRIEVENELLNEKKITLKGLKALCIAYDVSICLVKGRVFYDFDFNENNERGIIIQNDKIGVYNYDTIPYYNKIVGSHYKITNATKPINAISGYTLGELQDICMQLNLPIINN
;
A
#
# COMPACT_ATOMS: atom_id res chain seq x y z
N MET A 1 -58.43 21.20 -22.48
CA MET A 1 -57.04 20.69 -22.35
C MET A 1 -57.09 19.19 -22.13
N ALA A 2 -56.78 18.39 -23.14
CA ALA A 2 -56.89 16.93 -23.06
C ALA A 2 -55.56 16.40 -22.48
N SER A 3 -55.65 15.83 -21.26
CA SER A 3 -54.54 15.11 -20.61
C SER A 3 -54.24 13.83 -21.41
N ARG A 4 -53.10 13.76 -22.08
CA ARG A 4 -52.61 12.52 -22.70
C ARG A 4 -52.35 11.50 -21.60
N LYS A 5 -53.16 10.45 -21.52
CA LYS A 5 -52.85 9.27 -20.70
C LYS A 5 -51.68 8.55 -21.32
N THR A 6 -50.51 8.68 -20.71
CA THR A 6 -49.32 7.87 -21.04
C THR A 6 -49.62 6.41 -20.75
N THR A 7 -49.59 5.56 -21.74
CA THR A 7 -49.80 4.12 -21.61
C THR A 7 -48.55 3.46 -21.00
N ARG A 8 -48.76 2.33 -20.34
CA ARG A 8 -47.66 1.55 -19.73
C ARG A 8 -46.60 1.17 -20.76
N ALA A 9 -46.99 0.97 -22.03
CA ALA A 9 -46.09 0.71 -23.17
C ALA A 9 -45.18 1.92 -23.51
N ASP A 10 -45.67 3.15 -23.32
CA ASP A 10 -44.88 4.36 -23.60
C ASP A 10 -43.82 4.58 -22.53
N LEU A 11 -44.13 4.22 -21.27
CA LEU A 11 -43.15 4.25 -20.17
C LEU A 11 -42.01 3.24 -20.35
N PHE A 12 -42.30 2.04 -20.85
CA PHE A 12 -41.25 1.04 -21.15
C PHE A 12 -40.36 1.47 -22.30
N LYS A 13 -40.91 2.09 -23.35
CA LYS A 13 -40.11 2.63 -24.45
C LYS A 13 -39.13 3.73 -24.02
N ASP A 14 -39.54 4.54 -23.05
CA ASP A 14 -38.65 5.56 -22.50
C ASP A 14 -37.55 4.96 -21.59
N LEU A 15 -37.84 3.86 -20.90
CA LEU A 15 -36.86 3.14 -20.09
C LEU A 15 -35.82 2.37 -20.92
N ASP A 16 -36.19 1.88 -22.12
CA ASP A 16 -35.27 1.19 -23.04
C ASP A 16 -34.04 2.02 -23.37
N LYS A 17 -34.15 3.35 -23.38
CA LYS A 17 -33.02 4.27 -23.62
C LYS A 17 -31.96 4.23 -22.52
N TYR A 18 -32.32 3.80 -21.33
CA TYR A 18 -31.47 3.74 -20.12
C TYR A 18 -31.01 2.30 -19.80
N MET A 19 -31.53 1.30 -20.54
CA MET A 19 -31.13 -0.09 -20.34
C MET A 19 -29.72 -0.34 -20.91
N LEU A 20 -28.93 -1.20 -20.27
CA LEU A 20 -27.62 -1.63 -20.73
C LEU A 20 -27.73 -2.65 -21.90
N THR A 21 -28.35 -2.22 -22.98
CA THR A 21 -28.35 -2.99 -24.23
C THR A 21 -27.05 -2.71 -25.00
N THR A 22 -26.64 -3.67 -25.86
CA THR A 22 -25.44 -3.52 -26.72
C THR A 22 -25.48 -2.23 -27.53
N GLU A 23 -26.66 -1.85 -28.03
CA GLU A 23 -26.85 -0.63 -28.80
C GLU A 23 -26.65 0.64 -27.96
N ASN A 24 -27.17 0.67 -26.73
CA ASN A 24 -27.01 1.79 -25.82
C ASN A 24 -25.56 1.93 -25.34
N VAL A 25 -24.86 0.82 -25.11
CA VAL A 25 -23.43 0.83 -24.77
C VAL A 25 -22.59 1.40 -25.90
N ILE A 26 -22.85 0.98 -27.16
CA ILE A 26 -22.16 1.52 -28.34
C ILE A 26 -22.48 3.03 -28.51
N ARG A 27 -23.73 3.43 -28.33
CA ARG A 27 -24.14 4.84 -28.39
C ARG A 27 -23.43 5.70 -27.33
N ILE A 28 -23.31 5.23 -26.09
CA ILE A 28 -22.60 5.94 -25.03
C ILE A 28 -21.10 6.01 -25.32
N SER A 29 -20.49 4.95 -25.84
CA SER A 29 -19.09 4.95 -26.23
C SER A 29 -18.79 5.94 -27.35
N ASN A 30 -19.69 6.04 -28.35
CA ASN A 30 -19.56 6.99 -29.45
C ASN A 30 -19.79 8.45 -29.00
N ILE A 31 -20.64 8.71 -28.02
CA ILE A 31 -20.81 10.06 -27.43
C ILE A 31 -19.51 10.53 -26.73
N LYS A 32 -18.76 9.65 -26.09
CA LYS A 32 -17.47 10.00 -25.51
C LYS A 32 -16.41 10.43 -26.53
N SER A 33 -16.54 9.99 -27.78
CA SER A 33 -15.65 10.40 -28.89
C SER A 33 -16.01 11.75 -29.51
N THR A 34 -17.22 12.25 -29.29
CA THR A 34 -17.72 13.52 -29.86
C THR A 34 -17.72 14.70 -28.89
N PHE A 35 -17.35 14.50 -27.64
CA PHE A 35 -17.06 15.60 -26.71
C PHE A 35 -15.68 16.22 -27.05
N THR A 36 -15.61 16.90 -28.17
CA THR A 36 -14.57 17.89 -28.44
C THR A 36 -14.92 19.13 -27.62
N PHE A 37 -14.16 19.39 -26.57
CA PHE A 37 -14.15 20.68 -25.88
C PHE A 37 -13.91 21.77 -26.94
N ASP A 38 -14.88 22.70 -27.07
CA ASP A 38 -14.75 23.88 -27.92
C ASP A 38 -13.49 24.68 -27.55
N LYS A 39 -12.44 24.50 -28.37
CA LYS A 39 -11.22 25.30 -28.33
C LYS A 39 -11.47 26.65 -29.01
N LYS A 40 -12.32 27.48 -28.46
CA LYS A 40 -12.51 28.84 -28.96
C LYS A 40 -12.37 29.86 -27.84
N LEU A 41 -11.21 29.86 -27.19
CA LEU A 41 -10.70 31.01 -26.42
C LEU A 41 -9.27 30.69 -25.93
N LEU A 42 -8.31 30.75 -26.81
CA LEU A 42 -6.93 31.18 -26.53
C LEU A 42 -6.06 30.97 -27.78
N ASN A 43 -6.22 31.90 -28.77
CA ASN A 43 -5.18 32.09 -29.75
C ASN A 43 -4.06 32.90 -29.08
N LYS A 44 -2.96 32.23 -28.74
CA LYS A 44 -1.61 32.77 -28.94
C LYS A 44 -0.64 31.59 -29.05
N SER A 45 -0.07 31.53 -30.21
CA SER A 45 1.03 30.73 -30.73
C SER A 45 2.07 30.28 -29.68
N THR A 46 2.28 28.95 -29.61
CA THR A 46 3.62 28.38 -29.70
C THR A 46 3.48 26.90 -30.06
N THR A 47 4.01 26.54 -31.20
CA THR A 47 4.20 25.16 -31.67
C THR A 47 5.11 24.43 -30.70
N ILE A 48 4.52 23.59 -29.84
CA ILE A 48 5.26 22.59 -29.09
C ILE A 48 4.67 21.26 -29.44
N THR A 49 5.39 20.51 -30.28
CA THR A 49 5.21 19.07 -30.47
C THR A 49 5.44 18.36 -29.13
N SER A 50 4.40 18.25 -28.34
CA SER A 50 4.47 17.45 -27.12
C SER A 50 4.36 15.98 -27.50
N LYS A 51 5.50 15.29 -27.65
CA LYS A 51 5.57 13.87 -27.37
C LYS A 51 4.91 13.68 -26.01
N LYS A 52 3.79 12.95 -25.95
CA LYS A 52 3.24 12.45 -24.68
C LYS A 52 4.31 11.59 -24.05
N GLU A 53 5.07 12.15 -23.13
CA GLU A 53 5.90 11.36 -22.26
C GLU A 53 5.00 10.39 -21.49
N PRO A 54 5.36 9.11 -21.38
CA PRO A 54 4.61 8.18 -20.56
C PRO A 54 4.55 8.77 -19.15
N ILE A 55 3.33 8.88 -18.61
CA ILE A 55 3.10 9.32 -17.23
C ILE A 55 4.02 8.47 -16.35
N LYS A 56 5.09 9.04 -15.82
CA LYS A 56 5.96 8.38 -14.84
C LYS A 56 5.06 8.06 -13.66
N ARG A 57 4.58 6.81 -13.58
CA ARG A 57 3.90 6.31 -12.39
C ARG A 57 4.88 6.49 -11.25
N SER A 58 4.46 7.23 -10.20
CA SER A 58 5.30 7.37 -9.01
C SER A 58 5.64 5.97 -8.51
N THR A 59 6.91 5.68 -8.36
CA THR A 59 7.42 4.38 -7.89
C THR A 59 6.91 4.03 -6.49
N ILE A 60 6.41 5.03 -5.75
CA ILE A 60 5.90 4.88 -4.39
C ILE A 60 4.47 5.39 -4.36
N PHE A 61 3.56 4.56 -3.88
CA PHE A 61 2.18 4.92 -3.62
C PHE A 61 2.01 5.32 -2.14
N TYR A 62 1.37 6.46 -1.89
CA TYR A 62 1.13 6.98 -0.55
C TYR A 62 -0.36 6.91 -0.20
N PRO A 63 -0.78 6.04 0.74
CA PRO A 63 -2.15 6.03 1.24
C PRO A 63 -2.49 7.37 1.91
N LYS A 64 -3.77 7.75 1.88
CA LYS A 64 -4.25 9.03 2.44
C LYS A 64 -4.91 8.89 3.82
N GLN A 65 -5.03 7.68 4.30
CA GLN A 65 -5.72 7.33 5.54
C GLN A 65 -4.88 7.64 6.78
N HIS A 66 -5.50 7.59 7.95
CA HIS A 66 -4.84 7.95 9.20
C HIS A 66 -3.81 6.90 9.65
N ASP A 67 -4.14 5.61 9.54
CA ASP A 67 -3.25 4.50 9.88
C ASP A 67 -2.45 4.05 8.65
N LEU A 68 -1.39 4.80 8.32
CA LEU A 68 -0.61 4.59 7.10
C LEU A 68 0.03 3.20 7.03
N LEU A 69 0.54 2.66 8.16
CA LEU A 69 1.17 1.34 8.18
C LEU A 69 0.16 0.24 7.88
N PHE A 70 -1.03 0.32 8.48
CA PHE A 70 -2.11 -0.63 8.20
C PHE A 70 -2.51 -0.59 6.73
N TRP A 71 -2.70 0.61 6.17
CA TRP A 71 -3.13 0.73 4.77
C TRP A 71 -2.04 0.36 3.77
N CYS A 72 -0.77 0.56 4.09
CA CYS A 72 0.32 0.00 3.29
C CYS A 72 0.29 -1.54 3.30
N PHE A 73 0.09 -2.15 4.48
CA PHE A 73 -0.10 -3.59 4.59
C PHE A 73 -1.31 -4.07 3.76
N TYR A 74 -2.45 -3.36 3.88
CA TYR A 74 -3.68 -3.70 3.15
C TYR A 74 -3.47 -3.72 1.64
N ILE A 75 -2.77 -2.72 1.10
CA ILE A 75 -2.45 -2.62 -0.32
C ILE A 75 -1.55 -3.77 -0.77
N ILE A 76 -0.53 -4.12 0.02
CA ILE A 76 0.37 -5.24 -0.29
C ILE A 76 -0.40 -6.57 -0.29
N TYR A 77 -1.30 -6.76 0.69
CA TYR A 77 -2.04 -8.02 0.86
C TYR A 77 -3.20 -8.18 -0.14
N LYS A 78 -3.99 -7.13 -0.36
CA LYS A 78 -5.21 -7.19 -1.19
C LYS A 78 -5.02 -6.64 -2.60
N GLY A 79 -4.02 -5.81 -2.81
CA GLY A 79 -3.78 -5.10 -4.07
C GLY A 79 -4.44 -3.73 -4.13
N ASP A 80 -4.00 -2.96 -5.11
CA ASP A 80 -4.41 -1.56 -5.31
C ASP A 80 -5.90 -1.44 -5.71
N GLU A 81 -6.42 -2.41 -6.47
CA GLU A 81 -7.82 -2.43 -6.89
C GLU A 81 -8.78 -2.50 -5.68
N TRP A 82 -8.50 -3.40 -4.73
CA TRP A 82 -9.28 -3.53 -3.50
C TRP A 82 -9.21 -2.27 -2.62
N TYR A 83 -8.05 -1.63 -2.58
CA TYR A 83 -7.89 -0.36 -1.88
C TYR A 83 -8.80 0.72 -2.49
N GLN A 84 -8.83 0.85 -3.82
CA GLN A 84 -9.68 1.83 -4.51
C GLN A 84 -11.17 1.56 -4.31
N GLN A 85 -11.60 0.31 -4.34
CA GLN A 85 -12.99 -0.08 -4.10
C GLN A 85 -13.47 0.26 -2.68
N ASN A 86 -12.59 0.14 -1.69
CA ASN A 86 -12.93 0.34 -0.28
C ASN A 86 -12.68 1.76 0.23
N ILE A 87 -12.31 2.69 -0.64
CA ILE A 87 -11.99 4.08 -0.26
C ILE A 87 -13.15 4.81 0.43
N ASN A 88 -14.40 4.39 0.18
CA ASN A 88 -15.60 4.95 0.82
C ASN A 88 -15.98 4.25 2.14
N HIS A 89 -15.36 3.10 2.45
CA HIS A 89 -15.67 2.27 3.62
C HIS A 89 -14.46 2.06 4.54
N ILE A 90 -13.53 3.01 4.55
CA ILE A 90 -12.23 2.95 5.22
C ILE A 90 -12.34 2.45 6.66
N PHE A 91 -13.18 3.09 7.47
CA PHE A 91 -13.32 2.77 8.90
C PHE A 91 -13.80 1.32 9.12
N ARG A 92 -14.80 0.90 8.38
CA ARG A 92 -15.36 -0.45 8.48
C ARG A 92 -14.33 -1.49 8.05
N THR A 93 -13.71 -1.30 6.90
CA THR A 93 -12.71 -2.21 6.34
C THR A 93 -11.52 -2.38 7.28
N GLU A 94 -11.02 -1.29 7.84
CA GLU A 94 -9.91 -1.31 8.80
C GLU A 94 -10.30 -2.08 10.07
N LYS A 95 -11.46 -1.76 10.65
CA LYS A 95 -11.93 -2.39 11.89
C LYS A 95 -12.21 -3.88 11.70
N ASP A 96 -12.92 -4.25 10.65
CA ASP A 96 -13.25 -5.65 10.34
C ASP A 96 -11.98 -6.48 10.13
N MET A 97 -10.99 -5.92 9.44
CA MET A 97 -9.73 -6.62 9.22
C MET A 97 -8.89 -6.74 10.52
N LYS A 98 -8.84 -5.70 11.34
CA LYS A 98 -8.15 -5.74 12.65
C LYS A 98 -8.78 -6.79 13.58
N ILE A 99 -10.11 -6.90 13.63
CA ILE A 99 -10.83 -7.91 14.41
C ILE A 99 -10.51 -9.32 13.88
N ARG A 100 -10.62 -9.53 12.57
CA ARG A 100 -10.29 -10.82 11.94
C ARG A 100 -8.82 -11.23 12.19
N THR A 101 -7.92 -10.27 12.21
CA THR A 101 -6.51 -10.51 12.53
C THR A 101 -6.36 -11.13 13.92
N ILE A 102 -7.09 -10.64 14.92
CA ILE A 102 -7.04 -11.15 16.30
C ILE A 102 -7.55 -12.61 16.34
N GLU A 103 -8.62 -12.91 15.60
CA GLU A 103 -9.16 -14.28 15.51
C GLU A 103 -8.11 -15.24 14.93
N ILE A 104 -7.46 -14.86 13.83
CA ILE A 104 -6.41 -15.68 13.20
C ILE A 104 -5.20 -15.85 14.12
N LEU A 105 -4.78 -14.79 14.81
CA LEU A 105 -3.65 -14.85 15.75
C LEU A 105 -3.94 -15.72 16.98
N ALA A 106 -5.21 -15.90 17.33
CA ALA A 106 -5.59 -16.83 18.39
C ALA A 106 -5.24 -18.29 18.06
N GLU A 107 -5.21 -18.65 16.76
CA GLU A 107 -4.81 -19.96 16.28
C GLU A 107 -3.28 -20.07 16.13
N LYS A 108 -2.58 -18.98 15.77
CA LYS A 108 -1.13 -18.92 15.50
C LYS A 108 -0.28 -18.57 16.74
N LYS A 109 -0.64 -19.08 17.92
CA LYS A 109 0.02 -18.74 19.23
C LYS A 109 1.52 -19.01 19.25
N ASP A 110 1.96 -20.11 18.65
CA ASP A 110 3.36 -20.51 18.67
C ASP A 110 4.22 -19.57 17.80
N LEU A 111 3.71 -19.14 16.64
CA LEU A 111 4.37 -18.13 15.82
C LEU A 111 4.48 -16.78 16.53
N MET A 112 3.47 -16.39 17.31
CA MET A 112 3.52 -15.18 18.12
C MET A 112 4.61 -15.26 19.19
N LYS A 113 4.72 -16.40 19.91
CA LYS A 113 5.76 -16.62 20.95
C LYS A 113 7.16 -16.58 20.34
N THR A 114 7.38 -17.31 19.24
CA THR A 114 8.68 -17.35 18.54
C THR A 114 9.09 -15.94 18.11
N ASN A 115 8.12 -15.12 17.70
CA ASN A 115 8.34 -13.74 17.27
C ASN A 115 8.32 -12.71 18.40
N LYS A 116 8.29 -13.16 19.66
CA LYS A 116 8.29 -12.31 20.89
C LYS A 116 7.15 -11.29 20.91
N LEU A 117 5.97 -11.66 20.37
CA LEU A 117 4.77 -10.84 20.40
C LEU A 117 3.86 -11.32 21.53
N LYS A 118 3.47 -10.40 22.41
CA LYS A 118 2.50 -10.68 23.48
C LYS A 118 1.10 -10.44 22.93
N ARG A 119 0.25 -11.46 22.99
CA ARG A 119 -1.11 -11.43 22.46
C ARG A 119 -1.90 -10.23 22.97
N ILE A 120 -1.91 -10.00 24.29
CA ILE A 120 -2.68 -8.91 24.92
C ILE A 120 -2.23 -7.53 24.40
N GLU A 121 -0.91 -7.33 24.20
CA GLU A 121 -0.39 -6.06 23.68
C GLU A 121 -0.86 -5.83 22.25
N VAL A 122 -0.82 -6.89 21.41
CA VAL A 122 -1.25 -6.81 19.99
C VAL A 122 -2.77 -6.61 19.89
N GLU A 123 -3.57 -7.34 20.67
CA GLU A 123 -5.02 -7.18 20.72
C GLU A 123 -5.41 -5.75 21.13
N ASN A 124 -4.78 -5.23 22.20
CA ASN A 124 -5.03 -3.86 22.64
C ASN A 124 -4.65 -2.84 21.57
N GLU A 125 -3.51 -3.02 20.91
CA GLU A 125 -3.06 -2.13 19.84
C GLU A 125 -4.05 -2.13 18.66
N LEU A 126 -4.46 -3.32 18.17
CA LEU A 126 -5.35 -3.44 17.02
C LEU A 126 -6.76 -2.91 17.28
N LEU A 127 -7.28 -3.05 18.53
CA LEU A 127 -8.65 -2.64 18.86
C LEU A 127 -8.77 -1.17 19.27
N ASN A 128 -7.80 -0.68 20.05
CA ASN A 128 -7.91 0.60 20.74
C ASN A 128 -7.04 1.71 20.16
N GLU A 129 -5.92 1.36 19.51
CA GLU A 129 -5.01 2.37 18.99
C GLU A 129 -5.44 2.86 17.60
N LYS A 130 -5.28 4.17 17.38
CA LYS A 130 -5.60 4.82 16.09
C LYS A 130 -4.61 4.46 14.99
N LYS A 131 -3.40 4.03 15.34
CA LYS A 131 -2.33 3.66 14.41
C LYS A 131 -1.62 2.43 14.93
N ILE A 132 -1.32 1.50 14.03
CA ILE A 132 -0.49 0.35 14.39
C ILE A 132 0.98 0.75 14.46
N THR A 133 1.71 0.03 15.32
CA THR A 133 3.17 0.12 15.44
C THR A 133 3.84 -0.97 14.59
N LEU A 134 5.18 -1.09 14.69
CA LEU A 134 5.92 -2.20 14.09
C LEU A 134 5.49 -3.56 14.62
N LYS A 135 5.03 -3.64 15.89
CA LYS A 135 4.51 -4.89 16.48
C LYS A 135 3.19 -5.28 15.82
N GLY A 136 2.27 -4.33 15.66
CA GLY A 136 1.01 -4.53 14.95
C GLY A 136 1.22 -4.92 13.49
N LEU A 137 2.15 -4.25 12.77
CA LEU A 137 2.51 -4.62 11.42
C LEU A 137 3.06 -6.06 11.34
N LYS A 138 3.97 -6.43 12.26
CA LYS A 138 4.51 -7.80 12.33
C LYS A 138 3.40 -8.82 12.63
N ALA A 139 2.45 -8.48 13.49
CA ALA A 139 1.31 -9.33 13.80
C ALA A 139 0.40 -9.55 12.58
N LEU A 140 0.15 -8.51 11.78
CA LEU A 140 -0.57 -8.62 10.49
C LEU A 140 0.18 -9.54 9.52
N CYS A 141 1.51 -9.38 9.40
CA CYS A 141 2.33 -10.25 8.56
C CYS A 141 2.21 -11.72 8.96
N ILE A 142 2.23 -12.03 10.26
CA ILE A 142 2.04 -13.40 10.80
C ILE A 142 0.63 -13.92 10.52
N ALA A 143 -0.40 -13.08 10.72
CA ALA A 143 -1.78 -13.52 10.55
C ALA A 143 -2.07 -13.95 9.10
N TYR A 144 -1.58 -13.20 8.14
CA TYR A 144 -1.89 -13.36 6.71
C TYR A 144 -0.76 -13.99 5.89
N ASP A 145 0.32 -14.46 6.51
CA ASP A 145 1.49 -15.07 5.88
C ASP A 145 2.09 -14.18 4.76
N VAL A 146 2.21 -12.88 5.06
CA VAL A 146 2.73 -11.87 4.13
C VAL A 146 4.12 -11.44 4.57
N SER A 147 5.09 -11.46 3.64
CA SER A 147 6.43 -10.94 3.89
C SER A 147 6.55 -9.47 3.51
N ILE A 148 7.07 -8.65 4.43
CA ILE A 148 7.22 -7.21 4.24
C ILE A 148 8.61 -6.74 4.66
N CYS A 149 9.26 -5.95 3.79
CA CYS A 149 10.44 -5.18 4.09
C CYS A 149 10.05 -3.72 4.37
N LEU A 150 10.22 -3.26 5.60
CA LEU A 150 10.01 -1.85 5.95
C LEU A 150 11.33 -1.12 6.02
N VAL A 151 11.53 -0.14 5.16
CA VAL A 151 12.74 0.69 5.07
C VAL A 151 12.51 2.02 5.77
N LYS A 152 13.42 2.37 6.69
CA LYS A 152 13.39 3.64 7.41
C LYS A 152 14.78 4.29 7.40
N GLY A 153 14.97 5.29 6.54
CA GLY A 153 16.27 5.92 6.36
C GLY A 153 17.33 4.94 5.89
N ARG A 154 18.35 4.67 6.72
CA ARG A 154 19.43 3.72 6.41
C ARG A 154 19.27 2.34 7.05
N VAL A 155 18.12 2.06 7.63
CA VAL A 155 17.83 0.78 8.27
C VAL A 155 16.59 0.13 7.68
N PHE A 156 16.48 -1.18 7.82
CA PHE A 156 15.29 -1.89 7.40
C PHE A 156 14.90 -2.99 8.39
N TYR A 157 13.59 -3.27 8.43
CA TYR A 157 12.99 -4.38 9.16
C TYR A 157 12.48 -5.37 8.13
N ASP A 158 12.84 -6.63 8.30
CA ASP A 158 12.47 -7.71 7.38
C ASP A 158 11.56 -8.70 8.11
N PHE A 159 10.28 -8.67 7.77
CA PHE A 159 9.26 -9.59 8.28
C PHE A 159 9.01 -10.65 7.21
N ASP A 160 9.64 -11.80 7.40
CA ASP A 160 9.62 -12.90 6.43
C ASP A 160 8.74 -14.04 6.94
N PHE A 161 7.54 -14.17 6.34
CA PHE A 161 6.54 -15.17 6.72
C PHE A 161 5.93 -15.89 5.51
N ASN A 162 6.31 -15.52 4.28
CA ASN A 162 5.81 -16.13 3.06
C ASN A 162 6.87 -17.04 2.44
N GLU A 163 6.54 -18.31 2.20
CA GLU A 163 7.43 -19.29 1.57
C GLU A 163 7.79 -18.94 0.12
N ASN A 164 6.95 -18.17 -0.58
CA ASN A 164 7.13 -17.84 -2.00
C ASN A 164 8.15 -16.73 -2.28
N ASN A 165 8.86 -16.23 -1.29
CA ASN A 165 9.81 -15.10 -1.42
C ASN A 165 9.25 -13.80 -2.01
N GLU A 166 7.95 -13.68 -2.18
CA GLU A 166 7.29 -12.44 -2.57
C GLU A 166 7.27 -11.49 -1.37
N ARG A 167 7.86 -10.31 -1.53
CA ARG A 167 7.96 -9.31 -0.47
C ARG A 167 7.33 -8.00 -0.91
N GLY A 168 6.41 -7.50 -0.09
CA GLY A 168 6.00 -6.11 -0.19
C GLY A 168 7.07 -5.19 0.41
N ILE A 169 7.22 -3.99 -0.14
CA ILE A 169 8.20 -3.01 0.37
C ILE A 169 7.46 -1.75 0.80
N ILE A 170 7.63 -1.39 2.08
CA ILE A 170 7.13 -0.15 2.65
C ILE A 170 8.31 0.80 2.89
N ILE A 171 8.19 2.03 2.42
CA ILE A 171 9.22 3.06 2.62
C ILE A 171 8.68 4.09 3.61
N GLN A 172 9.40 4.29 4.70
CA GLN A 172 9.11 5.26 5.74
C GLN A 172 10.22 6.32 5.79
N ASN A 173 10.02 7.40 5.05
CA ASN A 173 10.81 8.62 5.15
C ASN A 173 9.94 9.71 5.80
N ASP A 174 9.80 10.88 5.17
CA ASP A 174 8.86 11.92 5.61
C ASP A 174 7.40 11.45 5.53
N LYS A 175 7.11 10.57 4.57
CA LYS A 175 5.81 9.91 4.39
C LYS A 175 5.99 8.40 4.35
N ILE A 176 4.91 7.68 4.68
CA ILE A 176 4.89 6.23 4.60
C ILE A 176 4.14 5.83 3.32
N GLY A 177 4.77 5.00 2.49
CA GLY A 177 4.20 4.55 1.23
C GLY A 177 4.64 3.14 0.83
N VAL A 178 3.92 2.56 -0.12
CA VAL A 178 4.21 1.24 -0.72
C VAL A 178 5.01 1.44 -1.99
N TYR A 179 6.09 0.68 -2.13
CA TYR A 179 6.85 0.61 -3.37
C TYR A 179 6.09 -0.27 -4.38
N ASN A 180 5.72 0.32 -5.50
CA ASN A 180 4.76 -0.26 -6.45
C ASN A 180 5.42 -0.65 -7.78
N TYR A 181 6.64 -1.16 -7.72
CA TYR A 181 7.40 -1.58 -8.90
C TYR A 181 8.06 -2.94 -8.64
N ASP A 182 8.99 -3.35 -9.46
CA ASP A 182 9.72 -4.61 -9.29
C ASP A 182 10.41 -4.67 -7.92
N THR A 183 9.85 -5.46 -7.00
CA THR A 183 10.26 -5.51 -5.60
C THR A 183 11.56 -6.28 -5.40
N ILE A 184 11.84 -7.29 -6.24
CA ILE A 184 13.00 -8.19 -6.06
C ILE A 184 14.33 -7.46 -6.23
N PRO A 185 14.61 -6.75 -7.33
CA PRO A 185 15.86 -6.01 -7.47
C PRO A 185 16.02 -4.90 -6.43
N TYR A 186 14.91 -4.26 -6.07
CA TYR A 186 14.93 -3.20 -5.07
C TYR A 186 15.21 -3.75 -3.66
N TYR A 187 14.65 -4.90 -3.28
CA TYR A 187 14.95 -5.59 -2.04
C TYR A 187 16.44 -5.97 -1.95
N ASN A 188 17.02 -6.54 -3.02
CA ASN A 188 18.43 -6.88 -3.06
C ASN A 188 19.33 -5.63 -2.86
N LYS A 189 18.95 -4.50 -3.44
CA LYS A 189 19.62 -3.22 -3.22
C LYS A 189 19.53 -2.78 -1.76
N ILE A 190 18.36 -2.92 -1.12
CA ILE A 190 18.16 -2.57 0.30
C ILE A 190 19.09 -3.43 1.17
N VAL A 191 19.10 -4.74 0.97
CA VAL A 191 19.96 -5.67 1.74
C VAL A 191 21.43 -5.31 1.61
N GLY A 192 21.89 -4.87 0.44
CA GLY A 192 23.29 -4.49 0.21
C GLY A 192 23.67 -3.09 0.70
N SER A 193 22.72 -2.22 1.06
CA SER A 193 23.00 -0.81 1.37
C SER A 193 22.38 -0.28 2.68
N HIS A 194 21.59 -1.10 3.38
CA HIS A 194 20.92 -0.70 4.61
C HIS A 194 21.19 -1.70 5.73
N TYR A 195 21.22 -1.23 6.96
CA TYR A 195 21.43 -2.09 8.12
C TYR A 195 20.13 -2.80 8.54
N LYS A 196 20.18 -4.14 8.64
CA LYS A 196 19.03 -4.96 9.06
C LYS A 196 18.82 -4.89 10.57
N ILE A 197 17.65 -4.43 11.00
CA ILE A 197 17.25 -4.45 12.41
C ILE A 197 16.44 -5.71 12.70
N THR A 198 16.94 -6.54 13.61
CA THR A 198 16.27 -7.79 14.01
C THR A 198 15.27 -7.59 15.15
N ASN A 199 15.49 -6.58 16.02
CA ASN A 199 14.65 -6.32 17.18
C ASN A 199 14.09 -4.89 17.18
N ALA A 200 12.77 -4.77 17.01
CA ALA A 200 12.10 -3.48 16.98
C ALA A 200 12.16 -2.69 18.30
N THR A 201 12.32 -3.39 19.46
CA THR A 201 12.40 -2.76 20.79
C THR A 201 13.82 -2.32 21.16
N LYS A 202 14.83 -3.03 20.66
CA LYS A 202 16.25 -2.68 20.83
C LYS A 202 16.92 -2.73 19.46
N PRO A 203 16.73 -1.69 18.64
CA PRO A 203 17.17 -1.72 17.24
C PRO A 203 18.70 -1.77 17.09
N ILE A 204 19.43 -1.18 18.03
CA ILE A 204 20.91 -1.11 18.02
C ILE A 204 21.38 -1.50 19.42
N ASN A 205 22.42 -2.32 19.51
CA ASN A 205 23.11 -2.62 20.76
C ASN A 205 23.97 -1.44 21.19
N ALA A 206 24.41 -1.44 22.45
CA ALA A 206 25.47 -0.52 22.87
C ALA A 206 26.76 -0.81 22.10
N ILE A 207 27.61 0.19 21.91
CA ILE A 207 28.87 0.06 21.15
C ILE A 207 29.74 -1.10 21.65
N SER A 208 29.74 -1.32 22.98
CA SER A 208 30.45 -2.44 23.63
C SER A 208 29.89 -3.83 23.29
N GLY A 209 28.74 -3.91 22.65
CA GLY A 209 28.13 -5.15 22.22
C GLY A 209 28.54 -5.58 20.80
N TYR A 210 29.41 -4.83 20.14
CA TYR A 210 29.92 -5.12 18.80
C TYR A 210 31.43 -5.34 18.84
N THR A 211 31.92 -6.27 18.05
CA THR A 211 33.34 -6.41 17.78
C THR A 211 33.81 -5.33 16.78
N LEU A 212 35.11 -5.06 16.74
CA LEU A 212 35.69 -4.10 15.80
C LEU A 212 35.38 -4.49 14.32
N GLY A 213 35.48 -5.79 14.02
CA GLY A 213 35.18 -6.31 12.67
C GLY A 213 33.72 -6.07 12.28
N GLU A 214 32.75 -6.36 13.18
CA GLU A 214 31.33 -6.11 12.92
C GLU A 214 31.05 -4.62 12.68
N LEU A 215 31.68 -3.72 13.43
CA LEU A 215 31.55 -2.29 13.21
C LEU A 215 32.13 -1.85 11.86
N GLN A 216 33.25 -2.41 11.44
CA GLN A 216 33.84 -2.14 10.14
C GLN A 216 32.91 -2.64 9.01
N ASP A 217 32.35 -3.84 9.14
CA ASP A 217 31.39 -4.39 8.16
C ASP A 217 30.14 -3.52 8.05
N ILE A 218 29.60 -3.05 9.18
CA ILE A 218 28.45 -2.11 9.19
C ILE A 218 28.83 -0.79 8.51
N CYS A 219 30.02 -0.25 8.76
CA CYS A 219 30.48 0.96 8.11
C CYS A 219 30.62 0.78 6.60
N MET A 220 31.18 -0.35 6.15
CA MET A 220 31.28 -0.67 4.73
C MET A 220 29.91 -0.82 4.07
N GLN A 221 29.00 -1.54 4.71
CA GLN A 221 27.62 -1.72 4.20
C GLN A 221 26.88 -0.38 4.09
N LEU A 222 27.06 0.52 5.05
CA LEU A 222 26.42 1.84 5.06
C LEU A 222 27.22 2.91 4.27
N ASN A 223 28.32 2.56 3.61
CA ASN A 223 29.24 3.48 2.93
C ASN A 223 29.67 4.65 3.86
N LEU A 224 30.04 4.33 5.10
CA LEU A 224 30.58 5.29 6.06
C LEU A 224 32.10 5.29 6.03
N PRO A 225 32.78 6.44 6.19
CA PRO A 225 34.23 6.50 6.25
C PRO A 225 34.74 5.80 7.51
N ILE A 226 35.70 4.89 7.36
CA ILE A 226 36.43 4.25 8.46
C ILE A 226 37.70 5.08 8.69
N ILE A 227 37.78 5.76 9.83
CA ILE A 227 38.96 6.52 10.24
C ILE A 227 39.79 5.57 11.12
N ASN A 228 40.94 5.09 10.60
CA ASN A 228 41.92 4.37 11.37
C ASN A 228 42.78 5.42 12.08
N ASN A 229 42.66 5.54 13.38
CA ASN A 229 43.61 6.30 14.23
C ASN A 229 44.74 5.39 14.67
#